data_7f61a7572f7040a7dd4183438720c916
#
_entry.id   7f61a7572f7040a7dd4183438720c916
#
_cell.length_a   1.000
_cell.length_b   1.000
_cell.length_c   1.000
_cell.angle_alpha   90.00
_cell.angle_beta   90.00
_cell.angle_gamma   90.00
#
_symmetry.space_group_name_H-M   'P 1'
#
loop_
_entity.id
_entity.type
_entity.pdbx_description
1 polymer ?
#
loop_
_entity_poly.entity_id
_entity_poly.type
_entity_poly.pdbx_seq_one_letter_code
_entity_poly.pdbx_strand_id
1 'polypeptide(L)'
;MIYAFIGITVLWLFLFCYIIIASIDFGAGFFALHSKLTGDEKKINHLISRYLNPVWEVTNVFFVFFFVGFVGFFPESIKYLGTVLLIPGSIALIMISLRNSFYAFENYGQDTKLAWMIMYGVSGLLIPASLSTALTITEGGYINVRNNVIDLDWVQLLLSPFAWSVVFLAIISVLYISSGFLTYYAKKANDEPAYNLTRQWHIFLGPPMIIICLFVFLSLRIQNSEHFYSAVFDYWWMFGISFLFFALASLLTFFKKKHGLAFVFVILQMMFAFFGYGISKLPYLLYPFVKITDAYVNPEMGWTLVIVFILGLLLLLPSLILLLRLFLFDKEYVEGKKS
;
A
#
# COMPACT_ATOMS: atom_id res chain seq x y z
N MET A 1 23.55 15.98 -5.39
CA MET A 1 23.40 14.53 -5.16
C MET A 1 22.69 14.25 -3.83
N ILE A 2 23.19 14.73 -2.67
CA ILE A 2 22.57 14.49 -1.34
C ILE A 2 21.09 14.91 -1.29
N TYR A 3 20.73 16.06 -1.83
CA TYR A 3 19.35 16.57 -1.82
C TYR A 3 18.37 15.68 -2.62
N ALA A 4 18.80 15.09 -3.72
CA ALA A 4 17.98 14.17 -4.48
C ALA A 4 17.67 12.89 -3.67
N PHE A 5 18.66 12.37 -2.93
CA PHE A 5 18.45 11.24 -2.02
C PHE A 5 17.53 11.60 -0.84
N ILE A 6 17.64 12.79 -0.27
CA ILE A 6 16.71 13.25 0.77
C ILE A 6 15.28 13.34 0.19
N GLY A 7 15.11 13.96 -0.98
CA GLY A 7 13.81 14.09 -1.64
C GLY A 7 13.15 12.75 -1.89
N ILE A 8 13.87 11.78 -2.48
CA ILE A 8 13.30 10.45 -2.73
C ILE A 8 12.99 9.69 -1.43
N THR A 9 13.82 9.83 -0.40
CA THR A 9 13.59 9.18 0.90
C THR A 9 12.32 9.72 1.57
N VAL A 10 12.11 11.03 1.54
CA VAL A 10 10.89 11.67 2.07
C VAL A 10 9.66 11.15 1.32
N LEU A 11 9.70 11.13 -0.01
CA LEU A 11 8.59 10.62 -0.83
C LEU A 11 8.32 9.14 -0.57
N TRP A 12 9.39 8.34 -0.44
CA TRP A 12 9.28 6.91 -0.15
C TRP A 12 8.63 6.65 1.21
N LEU A 13 8.93 7.50 2.20
CA LEU A 13 8.28 7.44 3.51
C LEU A 13 6.77 7.76 3.42
N PHE A 14 6.38 8.81 2.70
CA PHE A 14 4.97 9.15 2.50
C PHE A 14 4.22 8.03 1.78
N LEU A 15 4.84 7.46 0.74
CA LEU A 15 4.26 6.34 0.01
C LEU A 15 4.12 5.09 0.89
N PHE A 16 5.11 4.81 1.73
CA PHE A 16 5.05 3.71 2.69
C PHE A 16 3.90 3.90 3.69
N CYS A 17 3.77 5.08 4.30
CA CYS A 17 2.66 5.39 5.20
C CYS A 17 1.31 5.23 4.51
N TYR A 18 1.18 5.71 3.26
CA TYR A 18 -0.01 5.51 2.44
C TYR A 18 -0.31 4.03 2.25
N ILE A 19 0.67 3.23 1.81
CA ILE A 19 0.50 1.80 1.55
C ILE A 19 -0.02 1.08 2.80
N ILE A 20 0.55 1.33 3.98
CA ILE A 20 0.11 0.66 5.22
C ILE A 20 -1.33 1.04 5.57
N ILE A 21 -1.65 2.33 5.61
CA ILE A 21 -2.98 2.80 6.04
C ILE A 21 -4.04 2.41 5.00
N ALA A 22 -3.76 2.62 3.71
CA ALA A 22 -4.66 2.26 2.61
C ALA A 22 -4.91 0.76 2.54
N SER A 23 -3.88 -0.08 2.80
CA SER A 23 -4.03 -1.53 2.80
C SER A 23 -5.02 -2.01 3.84
N ILE A 24 -5.05 -1.40 5.02
CA ILE A 24 -6.02 -1.76 6.06
C ILE A 24 -7.44 -1.50 5.55
N ASP A 25 -7.68 -0.32 4.98
CA ASP A 25 -8.98 0.07 4.44
C ASP A 25 -9.39 -0.77 3.23
N PHE A 26 -8.51 -0.92 2.25
CA PHE A 26 -8.80 -1.66 1.02
C PHE A 26 -9.11 -3.13 1.29
N GLY A 27 -8.30 -3.78 2.12
CA GLY A 27 -8.52 -5.17 2.51
C GLY A 27 -9.75 -5.36 3.38
N ALA A 28 -10.08 -4.41 4.28
CA ALA A 28 -11.30 -4.46 5.08
C ALA A 28 -12.55 -4.46 4.17
N GLY A 29 -12.55 -3.67 3.09
CA GLY A 29 -13.62 -3.69 2.09
C GLY A 29 -13.82 -5.06 1.45
N PHE A 30 -12.71 -5.70 1.05
CA PHE A 30 -12.77 -7.06 0.51
C PHE A 30 -13.30 -8.07 1.55
N PHE A 31 -12.84 -8.02 2.79
CA PHE A 31 -13.30 -8.92 3.86
C PHE A 31 -14.77 -8.70 4.23
N ALA A 32 -15.25 -7.46 4.18
CA ALA A 32 -16.67 -7.17 4.35
C ALA A 32 -17.54 -7.83 3.26
N LEU A 33 -17.13 -7.72 2.00
CA LEU A 33 -17.79 -8.39 0.89
C LEU A 33 -17.73 -9.92 1.04
N HIS A 34 -16.52 -10.46 1.31
CA HIS A 34 -16.32 -11.90 1.47
C HIS A 34 -17.21 -12.47 2.59
N SER A 35 -17.26 -11.80 3.74
CA SER A 35 -18.07 -12.23 4.88
C SER A 35 -19.57 -12.20 4.57
N LYS A 36 -20.02 -11.26 3.75
CA LYS A 36 -21.42 -11.22 3.28
C LYS A 36 -21.74 -12.38 2.38
N LEU A 37 -20.84 -12.72 1.46
CA LEU A 37 -21.03 -13.84 0.53
C LEU A 37 -20.97 -15.22 1.22
N THR A 38 -20.21 -15.33 2.32
CA THR A 38 -20.07 -16.56 3.09
C THR A 38 -21.06 -16.70 4.26
N GLY A 39 -21.88 -15.68 4.52
CA GLY A 39 -22.85 -15.69 5.61
C GLY A 39 -22.26 -15.30 6.99
N ASP A 40 -21.02 -14.86 7.04
CA ASP A 40 -20.32 -14.42 8.26
C ASP A 40 -20.47 -12.93 8.53
N GLU A 41 -21.36 -12.24 7.81
CA GLU A 41 -21.56 -10.77 7.86
C GLU A 41 -21.75 -10.26 9.29
N LYS A 42 -22.58 -10.94 10.09
CA LYS A 42 -22.87 -10.54 11.47
C LYS A 42 -21.66 -10.61 12.41
N LYS A 43 -20.63 -11.38 12.03
CA LYS A 43 -19.42 -11.56 12.85
C LYS A 43 -18.42 -10.41 12.71
N ILE A 44 -18.40 -9.72 11.56
CA ILE A 44 -17.28 -8.81 11.28
C ILE A 44 -17.70 -7.43 10.75
N ASN A 45 -18.83 -7.28 10.06
CA ASN A 45 -19.14 -6.02 9.37
C ASN A 45 -19.31 -4.85 10.35
N HIS A 46 -19.88 -5.09 11.53
CA HIS A 46 -20.01 -4.06 12.58
C HIS A 46 -18.63 -3.57 13.10
N LEU A 47 -17.62 -4.45 13.07
CA LEU A 47 -16.25 -4.11 13.48
C LEU A 47 -15.56 -3.29 12.39
N ILE A 48 -15.76 -3.68 11.11
CA ILE A 48 -15.19 -3.00 9.95
C ILE A 48 -15.78 -1.59 9.82
N SER A 49 -17.10 -1.42 9.87
CA SER A 49 -17.74 -0.11 9.74
C SER A 49 -17.31 0.86 10.86
N ARG A 50 -17.12 0.37 12.07
CA ARG A 50 -16.66 1.18 13.21
C ARG A 50 -15.24 1.70 13.05
N TYR A 51 -14.35 0.90 12.45
CA TYR A 51 -12.97 1.31 12.20
C TYR A 51 -12.86 2.27 11.01
N LEU A 52 -13.61 2.02 9.94
CA LEU A 52 -13.41 2.70 8.65
C LEU A 52 -13.81 4.18 8.66
N ASN A 53 -14.84 4.53 9.43
CA ASN A 53 -15.41 5.87 9.43
C ASN A 53 -14.39 7.02 9.66
N PRO A 54 -13.39 6.90 10.56
CA PRO A 54 -12.46 7.98 10.80
C PRO A 54 -11.16 7.93 9.99
N VAL A 55 -10.84 6.81 9.35
CA VAL A 55 -9.48 6.58 8.80
C VAL A 55 -9.36 6.94 7.31
N TRP A 56 -10.44 6.82 6.54
CA TRP A 56 -10.42 7.03 5.10
C TRP A 56 -9.98 8.44 4.66
N GLU A 57 -10.32 9.48 5.43
CA GLU A 57 -9.94 10.86 5.11
C GLU A 57 -8.41 11.06 5.18
N VAL A 58 -7.77 10.50 6.20
CA VAL A 58 -6.33 10.65 6.43
C VAL A 58 -5.51 9.89 5.38
N THR A 59 -6.02 8.76 4.91
CA THR A 59 -5.34 7.94 3.90
C THR A 59 -5.05 8.74 2.63
N ASN A 60 -6.02 9.49 2.16
CA ASN A 60 -5.89 10.27 0.93
C ASN A 60 -4.89 11.42 1.03
N VAL A 61 -4.65 11.95 2.24
CA VAL A 61 -3.68 13.03 2.46
C VAL A 61 -2.26 12.56 2.13
N PHE A 62 -1.86 11.36 2.60
CA PHE A 62 -0.54 10.79 2.27
C PHE A 62 -0.35 10.57 0.76
N PHE A 63 -1.41 10.14 0.08
CA PHE A 63 -1.41 9.94 -1.37
C PHE A 63 -1.17 11.26 -2.12
N VAL A 64 -1.91 12.31 -1.76
CA VAL A 64 -1.76 13.64 -2.36
C VAL A 64 -0.37 14.20 -2.09
N PHE A 65 0.14 14.12 -0.85
CA PHE A 65 1.49 14.57 -0.51
C PHE A 65 2.55 13.86 -1.35
N PHE A 66 2.42 12.54 -1.53
CA PHE A 66 3.35 11.79 -2.38
C PHE A 66 3.36 12.31 -3.81
N PHE A 67 2.19 12.45 -4.46
CA PHE A 67 2.12 12.90 -5.86
C PHE A 67 2.57 14.35 -6.04
N VAL A 68 2.12 15.26 -5.19
CA VAL A 68 2.55 16.67 -5.24
C VAL A 68 4.06 16.77 -5.03
N GLY A 69 4.59 16.02 -4.08
CA GLY A 69 6.03 15.99 -3.83
C GLY A 69 6.81 15.36 -4.97
N PHE A 70 6.29 14.29 -5.56
CA PHE A 70 6.94 13.64 -6.70
C PHE A 70 7.07 14.59 -7.89
N VAL A 71 5.98 15.33 -8.20
CA VAL A 71 5.97 16.39 -9.23
C VAL A 71 6.97 17.51 -8.89
N GLY A 72 7.01 17.91 -7.62
CA GLY A 72 7.88 19.00 -7.17
C GLY A 72 9.37 18.65 -7.15
N PHE A 73 9.72 17.46 -6.62
CA PHE A 73 11.13 17.04 -6.51
C PHE A 73 11.71 16.52 -7.82
N PHE A 74 10.89 15.84 -8.67
CA PHE A 74 11.35 15.16 -9.87
C PHE A 74 10.51 15.53 -11.12
N PRO A 75 10.47 16.81 -11.52
CA PRO A 75 9.61 17.27 -12.61
C PRO A 75 9.91 16.58 -13.95
N GLU A 76 11.16 16.26 -14.25
CA GLU A 76 11.55 15.59 -15.50
C GLU A 76 10.95 14.17 -15.59
N SER A 77 10.68 13.52 -14.46
CA SER A 77 10.07 12.19 -14.43
C SER A 77 8.63 12.18 -14.97
N ILE A 78 7.93 13.29 -14.85
CA ILE A 78 6.53 13.42 -15.26
C ILE A 78 6.38 13.30 -16.76
N LYS A 79 7.40 13.76 -17.52
CA LYS A 79 7.43 13.63 -18.98
C LYS A 79 7.21 12.18 -19.43
N TYR A 80 7.77 11.22 -18.69
CA TYR A 80 7.63 9.79 -18.98
C TYR A 80 6.42 9.21 -18.22
N LEU A 81 6.41 9.33 -16.90
CA LEU A 81 5.43 8.67 -16.05
C LEU A 81 4.02 9.24 -16.21
N GLY A 82 3.88 10.54 -16.47
CA GLY A 82 2.59 11.18 -16.70
C GLY A 82 1.85 10.58 -17.90
N THR A 83 2.56 10.24 -18.95
CA THR A 83 1.97 9.60 -20.14
C THR A 83 1.65 8.13 -19.90
N VAL A 84 2.63 7.36 -19.40
CA VAL A 84 2.49 5.90 -19.29
C VAL A 84 1.57 5.46 -18.14
N LEU A 85 1.45 6.28 -17.09
CA LEU A 85 0.55 6.02 -15.96
C LEU A 85 -0.85 6.64 -16.13
N LEU A 86 -1.14 7.29 -17.26
CA LEU A 86 -2.43 7.94 -17.48
C LEU A 86 -3.59 6.95 -17.29
N ILE A 87 -3.55 5.80 -17.95
CA ILE A 87 -4.64 4.82 -17.89
C ILE A 87 -4.70 4.12 -16.53
N PRO A 88 -3.63 3.47 -16.00
CA PRO A 88 -3.71 2.82 -14.69
C PRO A 88 -3.99 3.81 -13.56
N GLY A 89 -3.44 5.02 -13.62
CA GLY A 89 -3.73 6.08 -12.66
C GLY A 89 -5.19 6.54 -12.72
N SER A 90 -5.74 6.71 -13.91
CA SER A 90 -7.16 7.06 -14.08
C SER A 90 -8.08 5.98 -13.54
N ILE A 91 -7.78 4.69 -13.78
CA ILE A 91 -8.54 3.58 -13.21
C ILE A 91 -8.50 3.64 -11.68
N ALA A 92 -7.32 3.82 -11.09
CA ALA A 92 -7.18 3.94 -9.65
C ALA A 92 -7.99 5.11 -9.09
N LEU A 93 -7.90 6.30 -9.69
CA LEU A 93 -8.65 7.49 -9.25
C LEU A 93 -10.17 7.31 -9.35
N ILE A 94 -10.67 6.71 -10.43
CA ILE A 94 -12.09 6.39 -10.58
C ILE A 94 -12.53 5.41 -9.49
N MET A 95 -11.75 4.37 -9.23
CA MET A 95 -12.07 3.38 -8.19
C MET A 95 -12.03 4.00 -6.77
N ILE A 96 -11.07 4.90 -6.50
CA ILE A 96 -11.00 5.65 -5.23
C ILE A 96 -12.24 6.54 -5.08
N SER A 97 -12.65 7.24 -6.14
CA SER A 97 -13.83 8.10 -6.13
C SER A 97 -15.12 7.31 -5.88
N LEU A 98 -15.28 6.16 -6.54
CA LEU A 98 -16.41 5.26 -6.32
C LEU A 98 -16.43 4.71 -4.89
N ARG A 99 -15.25 4.34 -4.37
CA ARG A 99 -15.11 3.87 -2.99
C ARG A 99 -15.48 4.96 -1.97
N ASN A 100 -15.00 6.18 -2.17
CA ASN A 100 -15.32 7.31 -1.28
C ASN A 100 -16.83 7.66 -1.32
N SER A 101 -17.48 7.48 -2.46
CA SER A 101 -18.93 7.65 -2.58
C SER A 101 -19.69 6.65 -1.69
N PHE A 102 -19.18 5.42 -1.52
CA PHE A 102 -19.77 4.42 -0.64
C PHE A 102 -19.87 4.94 0.81
N TYR A 103 -18.81 5.55 1.35
CA TYR A 103 -18.83 6.11 2.71
C TYR A 103 -19.87 7.21 2.90
N ALA A 104 -20.05 8.05 1.88
CA ALA A 104 -21.05 9.11 1.94
C ALA A 104 -22.48 8.54 1.99
N PHE A 105 -22.75 7.46 1.26
CA PHE A 105 -24.09 6.86 1.18
C PHE A 105 -24.39 5.85 2.29
N GLU A 106 -23.38 5.19 2.88
CA GLU A 106 -23.56 4.26 4.00
C GLU A 106 -24.22 4.94 5.20
N ASN A 107 -23.85 6.19 5.48
CA ASN A 107 -24.40 6.97 6.59
C ASN A 107 -25.85 7.46 6.36
N TYR A 108 -26.34 7.47 5.12
CA TYR A 108 -27.66 8.00 4.74
C TYR A 108 -28.65 6.92 4.24
N GLY A 109 -28.20 5.68 4.03
CA GLY A 109 -29.02 4.59 3.46
C GLY A 109 -29.43 3.55 4.50
N GLN A 110 -30.73 3.21 4.53
CA GLN A 110 -31.26 2.18 5.46
C GLN A 110 -30.92 0.74 5.05
N ASP A 111 -30.48 0.47 3.81
CA ASP A 111 -30.08 -0.85 3.32
C ASP A 111 -28.87 -0.75 2.42
N THR A 112 -27.72 -1.27 2.87
CA THR A 112 -26.54 -1.48 2.01
C THR A 112 -26.86 -2.53 0.96
N LYS A 113 -27.28 -2.08 -0.23
CA LYS A 113 -27.55 -2.97 -1.36
C LYS A 113 -26.26 -3.75 -1.68
N LEU A 114 -26.38 -5.01 -2.01
CA LEU A 114 -25.26 -5.89 -2.38
C LEU A 114 -24.33 -5.25 -3.44
N ALA A 115 -24.92 -4.49 -4.38
CA ALA A 115 -24.15 -3.78 -5.40
C ALA A 115 -23.12 -2.79 -4.83
N TRP A 116 -23.48 -2.03 -3.78
CA TRP A 116 -22.57 -1.11 -3.09
C TRP A 116 -21.44 -1.86 -2.40
N MET A 117 -21.75 -2.98 -1.76
CA MET A 117 -20.74 -3.79 -1.09
C MET A 117 -19.80 -4.49 -2.07
N ILE A 118 -20.31 -4.93 -3.24
CA ILE A 118 -19.46 -5.44 -4.33
C ILE A 118 -18.52 -4.33 -4.81
N MET A 119 -19.02 -3.14 -5.06
CA MET A 119 -18.21 -2.01 -5.50
C MET A 119 -17.13 -1.67 -4.47
N TYR A 120 -17.48 -1.65 -3.19
CA TYR A 120 -16.56 -1.40 -2.09
C TYR A 120 -15.47 -2.48 -1.97
N GLY A 121 -15.84 -3.76 -2.03
CA GLY A 121 -14.90 -4.87 -1.92
C GLY A 121 -14.00 -5.02 -3.16
N VAL A 122 -14.57 -4.88 -4.36
CA VAL A 122 -13.82 -5.02 -5.63
C VAL A 122 -12.86 -3.84 -5.82
N SER A 123 -13.28 -2.61 -5.53
CA SER A 123 -12.37 -1.45 -5.59
C SER A 123 -11.17 -1.61 -4.66
N GLY A 124 -11.35 -2.24 -3.49
CA GLY A 124 -10.26 -2.54 -2.55
C GLY A 124 -9.17 -3.44 -3.13
N LEU A 125 -9.44 -4.24 -4.16
CA LEU A 125 -8.43 -5.03 -4.89
C LEU A 125 -7.94 -4.34 -6.15
N LEU A 126 -8.82 -3.68 -6.90
CA LEU A 126 -8.49 -3.04 -8.17
C LEU A 126 -7.59 -1.81 -7.99
N ILE A 127 -7.76 -1.04 -6.90
CA ILE A 127 -6.91 0.13 -6.63
C ILE A 127 -5.45 -0.29 -6.46
N PRO A 128 -5.06 -1.19 -5.53
CA PRO A 128 -3.67 -1.61 -5.39
C PRO A 128 -3.14 -2.33 -6.64
N ALA A 129 -3.97 -3.12 -7.33
CA ALA A 129 -3.61 -3.75 -8.59
C ALA A 129 -3.23 -2.72 -9.66
N SER A 130 -4.04 -1.67 -9.81
CA SER A 130 -3.81 -0.60 -10.78
C SER A 130 -2.59 0.26 -10.40
N LEU A 131 -2.45 0.66 -9.13
CA LEU A 131 -1.32 1.46 -8.67
C LEU A 131 0.01 0.70 -8.73
N SER A 132 0.00 -0.61 -8.54
CA SER A 132 1.21 -1.44 -8.60
C SER A 132 1.82 -1.52 -10.00
N THR A 133 1.05 -1.24 -11.07
CA THR A 133 1.58 -1.15 -12.43
C THR A 133 2.63 -0.05 -12.57
N ALA A 134 2.57 1.00 -11.73
CA ALA A 134 3.61 2.03 -11.68
C ALA A 134 4.98 1.43 -11.34
N LEU A 135 5.05 0.55 -10.33
CA LEU A 135 6.30 -0.14 -9.97
C LEU A 135 6.80 -1.02 -11.11
N THR A 136 5.90 -1.73 -11.77
CA THR A 136 6.23 -2.58 -12.92
C THR A 136 6.82 -1.77 -14.07
N ILE A 137 6.17 -0.68 -14.46
CA ILE A 137 6.61 0.16 -15.58
C ILE A 137 7.97 0.79 -15.28
N THR A 138 8.23 1.16 -14.04
CA THR A 138 9.50 1.77 -13.64
C THR A 138 10.70 0.80 -13.67
N GLU A 139 10.49 -0.53 -13.82
CA GLU A 139 11.57 -1.50 -14.05
C GLU A 139 12.06 -1.54 -15.51
N GLY A 140 11.39 -0.81 -16.40
CA GLY A 140 11.77 -0.72 -17.81
C GLY A 140 11.21 -1.84 -18.68
N GLY A 141 11.50 -1.74 -19.98
CA GLY A 141 11.09 -2.73 -20.97
C GLY A 141 9.68 -2.52 -21.54
N TYR A 142 8.90 -1.59 -21.02
CA TYR A 142 7.51 -1.37 -21.45
C TYR A 142 7.30 -0.03 -22.17
N ILE A 143 8.31 0.82 -22.21
CA ILE A 143 8.23 2.16 -22.77
C ILE A 143 8.95 2.21 -24.11
N ASN A 144 8.23 2.60 -25.14
CA ASN A 144 8.76 2.90 -26.45
C ASN A 144 8.88 4.42 -26.63
N VAL A 145 10.05 4.90 -27.01
CA VAL A 145 10.27 6.31 -27.36
C VAL A 145 10.59 6.40 -28.84
N ARG A 146 9.66 6.94 -29.63
CA ARG A 146 9.82 7.14 -31.09
C ARG A 146 9.48 8.59 -31.44
N ASN A 147 10.40 9.29 -32.10
CA ASN A 147 10.19 10.69 -32.53
C ASN A 147 9.71 11.61 -31.41
N ASN A 148 10.26 11.52 -30.21
CA ASN A 148 9.83 12.23 -28.98
C ASN A 148 8.40 11.89 -28.48
N VAL A 149 7.74 10.89 -29.04
CA VAL A 149 6.48 10.36 -28.54
C VAL A 149 6.80 9.20 -27.62
N ILE A 150 6.27 9.28 -26.39
CA ILE A 150 6.41 8.25 -25.37
C ILE A 150 5.13 7.42 -25.41
N ASP A 151 5.27 6.14 -25.64
CA ASP A 151 4.14 5.20 -25.67
C ASP A 151 4.41 3.99 -24.81
N LEU A 152 3.33 3.43 -24.21
CA LEU A 152 3.36 2.24 -23.38
C LEU A 152 3.01 1.02 -24.23
N ASP A 153 3.87 0.03 -24.22
CA ASP A 153 3.58 -1.27 -24.85
C ASP A 153 2.65 -2.09 -23.95
N TRP A 154 1.34 -1.91 -24.20
CA TRP A 154 0.29 -2.61 -23.46
C TRP A 154 0.36 -4.12 -23.61
N VAL A 155 0.73 -4.61 -24.80
CA VAL A 155 0.79 -6.05 -25.05
C VAL A 155 1.92 -6.67 -24.23
N GLN A 156 3.09 -6.05 -24.24
CA GLN A 156 4.22 -6.51 -23.45
C GLN A 156 3.95 -6.43 -21.95
N LEU A 157 3.29 -5.35 -21.47
CA LEU A 157 2.91 -5.21 -20.06
C LEU A 157 1.93 -6.30 -19.61
N LEU A 158 0.86 -6.54 -20.38
CA LEU A 158 -0.17 -7.51 -20.04
C LEU A 158 0.30 -8.97 -20.17
N LEU A 159 1.29 -9.25 -21.01
CA LEU A 159 1.88 -10.58 -21.15
C LEU A 159 3.07 -10.82 -20.21
N SER A 160 3.53 -9.80 -19.49
CA SER A 160 4.69 -9.91 -18.61
C SER A 160 4.40 -10.71 -17.33
N PRO A 161 5.15 -11.79 -17.06
CA PRO A 161 5.06 -12.50 -15.78
C PRO A 161 5.43 -11.61 -14.59
N PHE A 162 6.37 -10.67 -14.78
CA PHE A 162 6.75 -9.72 -13.75
C PHE A 162 5.59 -8.79 -13.39
N ALA A 163 4.88 -8.25 -14.39
CA ALA A 163 3.72 -7.38 -14.15
C ALA A 163 2.65 -8.08 -13.30
N TRP A 164 2.30 -9.29 -13.63
CA TRP A 164 1.31 -10.06 -12.87
C TRP A 164 1.81 -10.45 -11.48
N SER A 165 3.08 -10.80 -11.32
CA SER A 165 3.64 -11.10 -10.00
C SER A 165 3.58 -9.89 -9.06
N VAL A 166 3.85 -8.68 -9.56
CA VAL A 166 3.75 -7.43 -8.79
C VAL A 166 2.30 -7.10 -8.45
N VAL A 167 1.36 -7.29 -9.39
CA VAL A 167 -0.09 -7.11 -9.14
C VAL A 167 -0.57 -8.06 -8.04
N PHE A 168 -0.24 -9.35 -8.13
CA PHE A 168 -0.61 -10.32 -7.09
C PHE A 168 0.05 -10.02 -5.75
N LEU A 169 1.32 -9.57 -5.76
CA LEU A 169 1.99 -9.12 -4.54
C LEU A 169 1.24 -7.96 -3.89
N ALA A 170 0.83 -6.96 -4.66
CA ALA A 170 0.07 -5.82 -4.14
C ALA A 170 -1.26 -6.27 -3.51
N ILE A 171 -2.03 -7.13 -4.20
CA ILE A 171 -3.30 -7.65 -3.69
C ILE A 171 -3.10 -8.45 -2.40
N ILE A 172 -2.17 -9.41 -2.39
CA ILE A 172 -1.93 -10.27 -1.22
C ILE A 172 -1.38 -9.45 -0.05
N SER A 173 -0.49 -8.47 -0.31
CA SER A 173 0.03 -7.57 0.73
C SER A 173 -1.09 -6.78 1.40
N VAL A 174 -2.01 -6.22 0.61
CA VAL A 174 -3.17 -5.50 1.11
C VAL A 174 -4.03 -6.38 2.01
N LEU A 175 -4.34 -7.60 1.57
CA LEU A 175 -5.15 -8.54 2.35
C LEU A 175 -4.40 -9.00 3.62
N TYR A 176 -3.09 -9.25 3.52
CA TYR A 176 -2.27 -9.68 4.65
C TYR A 176 -2.15 -8.61 5.73
N ILE A 177 -1.88 -7.35 5.36
CA ILE A 177 -1.82 -6.21 6.28
C ILE A 177 -3.19 -6.01 6.95
N SER A 178 -4.27 -5.98 6.14
CA SER A 178 -5.62 -5.76 6.64
C SER A 178 -6.07 -6.85 7.60
N SER A 179 -5.89 -8.13 7.27
CA SER A 179 -6.26 -9.23 8.15
C SER A 179 -5.46 -9.24 9.46
N GLY A 180 -4.18 -8.87 9.43
CA GLY A 180 -3.36 -8.69 10.62
C GLY A 180 -3.86 -7.59 11.54
N PHE A 181 -4.20 -6.44 10.96
CA PHE A 181 -4.82 -5.34 11.70
C PHE A 181 -6.19 -5.70 12.28
N LEU A 182 -7.07 -6.28 11.47
CA LEU A 182 -8.41 -6.70 11.92
C LEU A 182 -8.34 -7.74 13.04
N THR A 183 -7.35 -8.64 13.01
CA THR A 183 -7.11 -9.59 14.10
C THR A 183 -6.73 -8.89 15.41
N TYR A 184 -5.86 -7.89 15.35
CA TYR A 184 -5.52 -7.06 16.50
C TYR A 184 -6.73 -6.27 17.01
N TYR A 185 -7.48 -5.65 16.10
CA TYR A 185 -8.63 -4.80 16.43
C TYR A 185 -9.77 -5.61 17.04
N ALA A 186 -10.12 -6.78 16.46
CA ALA A 186 -11.13 -7.70 16.99
C ALA A 186 -10.76 -8.19 18.40
N LYS A 187 -9.49 -8.52 18.65
CA LYS A 187 -9.04 -8.91 19.97
C LYS A 187 -9.16 -7.77 20.99
N LYS A 188 -8.87 -6.55 20.57
CA LYS A 188 -9.00 -5.35 21.41
C LYS A 188 -10.47 -5.02 21.71
N ALA A 189 -11.38 -5.29 20.76
CA ALA A 189 -12.82 -5.16 20.92
C ALA A 189 -13.45 -6.25 21.82
N ASN A 190 -12.68 -7.25 22.26
CA ASN A 190 -13.16 -8.45 22.95
C ASN A 190 -14.21 -9.25 22.14
N ASP A 191 -14.13 -9.18 20.80
CA ASP A 191 -15.02 -9.89 19.87
C ASP A 191 -14.38 -11.21 19.43
N GLU A 192 -14.63 -12.28 20.17
CA GLU A 192 -14.04 -13.60 19.88
C GLU A 192 -14.48 -14.20 18.54
N PRO A 193 -15.75 -14.08 18.06
CA PRO A 193 -16.13 -14.54 16.73
C PRO A 193 -15.36 -13.82 15.61
N ALA A 194 -15.28 -12.49 15.64
CA ALA A 194 -14.53 -11.70 14.67
C ALA A 194 -13.02 -12.02 14.74
N TYR A 195 -12.48 -12.14 15.96
CA TYR A 195 -11.07 -12.48 16.16
C TYR A 195 -10.69 -13.84 15.56
N ASN A 196 -11.49 -14.87 15.78
CA ASN A 196 -11.18 -16.20 15.24
C ASN A 196 -11.23 -16.20 13.70
N LEU A 197 -12.20 -15.51 13.11
CA LEU A 197 -12.36 -15.40 11.67
C LEU A 197 -11.17 -14.64 11.02
N THR A 198 -10.88 -13.45 11.53
CA THR A 198 -9.78 -12.61 10.97
C THR A 198 -8.41 -13.25 11.15
N ARG A 199 -8.19 -13.92 12.29
CA ARG A 199 -6.97 -14.68 12.53
C ARG A 199 -6.79 -15.84 11.53
N GLN A 200 -7.87 -16.56 11.21
CA GLN A 200 -7.82 -17.61 10.19
C GLN A 200 -7.42 -17.05 8.81
N TRP A 201 -7.99 -15.92 8.41
CA TRP A 201 -7.62 -15.24 7.17
C TRP A 201 -6.15 -14.83 7.17
N HIS A 202 -5.66 -14.23 8.27
CA HIS A 202 -4.26 -13.81 8.35
C HIS A 202 -3.28 -14.99 8.23
N ILE A 203 -3.56 -16.10 8.91
CA ILE A 203 -2.73 -17.31 8.81
C ILE A 203 -2.79 -17.91 7.41
N PHE A 204 -3.97 -17.94 6.78
CA PHE A 204 -4.15 -18.47 5.43
C PHE A 204 -3.40 -17.65 4.38
N LEU A 205 -3.30 -16.33 4.55
CA LEU A 205 -2.60 -15.43 3.63
C LEU A 205 -1.07 -15.46 3.76
N GLY A 206 -0.54 -16.01 4.85
CA GLY A 206 0.91 -16.09 5.07
C GLY A 206 1.66 -16.87 3.98
N PRO A 207 1.32 -18.14 3.70
CA PRO A 207 1.97 -18.92 2.65
C PRO A 207 1.89 -18.29 1.25
N PRO A 208 0.73 -17.83 0.74
CA PRO A 208 0.65 -17.09 -0.51
C PRO A 208 1.59 -15.87 -0.57
N MET A 209 1.73 -15.14 0.54
CA MET A 209 2.65 -13.98 0.61
C MET A 209 4.08 -14.37 0.29
N ILE A 210 4.60 -15.46 0.86
CA ILE A 210 5.95 -15.96 0.58
C ILE A 210 6.07 -16.40 -0.87
N ILE A 211 5.11 -17.18 -1.36
CA ILE A 211 5.14 -17.73 -2.72
C ILE A 211 5.20 -16.59 -3.74
N ILE A 212 4.36 -15.57 -3.59
CA ILE A 212 4.35 -14.43 -4.51
C ILE A 212 5.63 -13.60 -4.41
N CYS A 213 6.19 -13.39 -3.22
CA CYS A 213 7.50 -12.73 -3.07
C CYS A 213 8.59 -13.47 -3.86
N LEU A 214 8.63 -14.80 -3.81
CA LEU A 214 9.57 -15.59 -4.61
C LEU A 214 9.33 -15.42 -6.11
N PHE A 215 8.06 -15.41 -6.56
CA PHE A 215 7.73 -15.16 -7.97
C PHE A 215 8.17 -13.77 -8.43
N VAL A 216 8.01 -12.73 -7.60
CA VAL A 216 8.50 -11.39 -7.90
C VAL A 216 10.02 -11.38 -8.09
N PHE A 217 10.78 -12.00 -7.17
CA PHE A 217 12.24 -12.08 -7.33
C PHE A 217 12.67 -12.86 -8.57
N LEU A 218 12.04 -14.00 -8.86
CA LEU A 218 12.36 -14.79 -10.05
C LEU A 218 12.03 -14.04 -11.35
N SER A 219 10.89 -13.37 -11.41
CA SER A 219 10.49 -12.59 -12.58
C SER A 219 11.27 -11.28 -12.73
N LEU A 220 11.69 -10.64 -11.60
CA LEU A 220 12.56 -9.47 -11.62
C LEU A 220 13.92 -9.80 -12.25
N ARG A 221 14.46 -11.00 -12.00
CA ARG A 221 15.72 -11.44 -12.64
C ARG A 221 15.63 -11.43 -14.15
N ILE A 222 14.47 -11.75 -14.71
CA ILE A 222 14.25 -11.76 -16.17
C ILE A 222 14.01 -10.34 -16.68
N GLN A 223 13.25 -9.54 -15.92
CA GLN A 223 12.82 -8.20 -16.32
C GLN A 223 13.95 -7.16 -16.21
N ASN A 224 14.63 -7.14 -15.06
CA ASN A 224 15.73 -6.21 -14.75
C ASN A 224 16.80 -6.93 -13.91
N SER A 225 17.75 -7.55 -14.59
CA SER A 225 18.81 -8.31 -13.93
C SER A 225 19.71 -7.44 -13.04
N GLU A 226 19.96 -6.18 -13.44
CA GLU A 226 20.79 -5.24 -12.66
C GLU A 226 20.16 -4.97 -11.30
N HIS A 227 18.86 -4.64 -11.26
CA HIS A 227 18.12 -4.45 -10.02
C HIS A 227 18.07 -5.74 -9.20
N PHE A 228 17.83 -6.90 -9.83
CA PHE A 228 17.81 -8.19 -9.14
C PHE A 228 19.13 -8.48 -8.44
N TYR A 229 20.27 -8.29 -9.11
CA TYR A 229 21.58 -8.52 -8.50
C TYR A 229 21.85 -7.56 -7.35
N SER A 230 21.53 -6.28 -7.48
CA SER A 230 21.64 -5.32 -6.39
C SER A 230 20.78 -5.74 -5.18
N ALA A 231 19.53 -6.12 -5.41
CA ALA A 231 18.62 -6.55 -4.33
C ALA A 231 19.12 -7.79 -3.59
N VAL A 232 19.65 -8.79 -4.33
CA VAL A 232 20.03 -10.09 -3.77
C VAL A 232 21.45 -10.08 -3.18
N PHE A 233 22.40 -9.30 -3.72
CA PHE A 233 23.79 -9.33 -3.27
C PHE A 233 24.16 -8.14 -2.38
N ASP A 234 23.67 -6.92 -2.70
CA ASP A 234 24.04 -5.73 -1.92
C ASP A 234 23.08 -5.49 -0.76
N TYR A 235 21.77 -5.75 -0.97
CA TYR A 235 20.72 -5.43 0.01
C TYR A 235 19.97 -6.66 0.56
N TRP A 236 20.50 -7.88 0.40
CA TRP A 236 19.90 -9.12 0.88
C TRP A 236 19.49 -9.09 2.35
N TRP A 237 20.26 -8.40 3.18
CA TRP A 237 20.02 -8.29 4.61
C TRP A 237 18.69 -7.60 4.95
N MET A 238 18.24 -6.65 4.12
CA MET A 238 16.92 -5.99 4.31
C MET A 238 15.79 -7.00 4.10
N PHE A 239 15.86 -7.79 3.05
CA PHE A 239 14.89 -8.85 2.80
C PHE A 239 14.96 -9.98 3.82
N GLY A 240 16.16 -10.29 4.33
CA GLY A 240 16.37 -11.23 5.44
C GLY A 240 15.70 -10.76 6.73
N ILE A 241 15.86 -9.48 7.10
CA ILE A 241 15.19 -8.87 8.26
C ILE A 241 13.68 -8.84 8.04
N SER A 242 13.21 -8.50 6.83
CA SER A 242 11.78 -8.55 6.49
C SER A 242 11.22 -9.95 6.72
N PHE A 243 11.89 -10.99 6.24
CA PHE A 243 11.49 -12.39 6.45
C PHE A 243 11.49 -12.78 7.94
N LEU A 244 12.46 -12.32 8.71
CA LEU A 244 12.49 -12.53 10.16
C LEU A 244 11.26 -11.94 10.84
N PHE A 245 10.90 -10.69 10.54
CA PHE A 245 9.68 -10.08 11.08
C PHE A 245 8.40 -10.77 10.61
N PHE A 246 8.35 -11.25 9.37
CA PHE A 246 7.26 -12.10 8.89
C PHE A 246 7.11 -13.36 9.74
N ALA A 247 8.20 -14.07 9.98
CA ALA A 247 8.19 -15.28 10.80
C ALA A 247 7.74 -14.99 12.24
N LEU A 248 8.24 -13.91 12.86
CA LEU A 248 7.85 -13.50 14.19
C LEU A 248 6.36 -13.10 14.27
N ALA A 249 5.86 -12.34 13.29
CA ALA A 249 4.44 -11.98 13.22
C ALA A 249 3.55 -13.22 13.10
N SER A 250 3.91 -14.13 12.20
CA SER A 250 3.20 -15.38 11.98
C SER A 250 3.19 -16.29 13.22
N LEU A 251 4.33 -16.44 13.89
CA LEU A 251 4.44 -17.21 15.14
C LEU A 251 3.58 -16.62 16.25
N LEU A 252 3.63 -15.30 16.47
CA LEU A 252 2.81 -14.66 17.50
C LEU A 252 1.32 -14.83 17.22
N THR A 253 0.89 -14.70 15.97
CA THR A 253 -0.50 -14.91 15.55
C THR A 253 -0.91 -16.37 15.70
N PHE A 254 -0.05 -17.31 15.33
CA PHE A 254 -0.30 -18.75 15.45
C PHE A 254 -0.49 -19.16 16.92
N PHE A 255 0.40 -18.72 17.81
CA PHE A 255 0.34 -19.01 19.24
C PHE A 255 -0.65 -18.13 20.04
N LYS A 256 -1.43 -17.29 19.38
CA LYS A 256 -2.41 -16.38 20.00
C LYS A 256 -1.81 -15.44 21.04
N LYS A 257 -0.58 -14.97 20.83
CA LYS A 257 0.14 -14.12 21.80
C LYS A 257 0.36 -12.72 21.21
N LYS A 258 0.25 -11.71 22.10
CA LYS A 258 0.67 -10.30 21.84
C LYS A 258 0.29 -9.76 20.45
N HIS A 259 -1.00 -9.80 20.09
CA HIS A 259 -1.50 -9.43 18.75
C HIS A 259 -1.09 -8.02 18.28
N GLY A 260 -1.00 -7.06 19.20
CA GLY A 260 -0.49 -5.72 18.88
C GLY A 260 0.97 -5.75 18.40
N LEU A 261 1.82 -6.55 19.08
CA LEU A 261 3.22 -6.72 18.65
C LEU A 261 3.31 -7.50 17.33
N ALA A 262 2.43 -8.48 17.11
CA ALA A 262 2.35 -9.21 15.84
C ALA A 262 2.07 -8.24 14.68
N PHE A 263 1.12 -7.32 14.85
CA PHE A 263 0.82 -6.31 13.82
C PHE A 263 1.99 -5.32 13.62
N VAL A 264 2.68 -4.90 14.68
CA VAL A 264 3.90 -4.08 14.54
C VAL A 264 4.95 -4.82 13.72
N PHE A 265 5.13 -6.13 13.90
CA PHE A 265 6.04 -6.93 13.08
C PHE A 265 5.60 -7.03 11.62
N VAL A 266 4.30 -7.06 11.33
CA VAL A 266 3.79 -6.95 9.95
C VAL A 266 4.20 -5.60 9.32
N ILE A 267 4.08 -4.50 10.05
CA ILE A 267 4.51 -3.17 9.55
C ILE A 267 6.03 -3.14 9.32
N LEU A 268 6.83 -3.65 10.26
CA LEU A 268 8.29 -3.70 10.12
C LEU A 268 8.72 -4.60 8.96
N GLN A 269 8.09 -5.75 8.78
CA GLN A 269 8.30 -6.62 7.62
C GLN A 269 8.11 -5.85 6.30
N MET A 270 6.97 -5.16 6.16
CA MET A 270 6.66 -4.38 4.96
C MET A 270 7.64 -3.21 4.79
N MET A 271 8.06 -2.56 5.87
CA MET A 271 9.03 -1.48 5.83
C MET A 271 10.37 -1.97 5.26
N PHE A 272 10.93 -3.05 5.77
CA PHE A 272 12.21 -3.56 5.29
C PHE A 272 12.13 -4.07 3.85
N ALA A 273 11.04 -4.73 3.45
CA ALA A 273 10.84 -5.17 2.06
C ALA A 273 10.71 -3.96 1.11
N PHE A 274 9.89 -2.98 1.46
CA PHE A 274 9.60 -1.81 0.64
C PHE A 274 10.82 -0.90 0.46
N PHE A 275 11.52 -0.58 1.56
CA PHE A 275 12.74 0.22 1.50
C PHE A 275 13.89 -0.57 0.87
N GLY A 276 13.98 -1.88 1.08
CA GLY A 276 14.95 -2.75 0.41
C GLY A 276 14.79 -2.72 -1.11
N TYR A 277 13.55 -2.81 -1.60
CA TYR A 277 13.22 -2.67 -3.02
C TYR A 277 13.60 -1.28 -3.55
N GLY A 278 13.24 -0.21 -2.83
CA GLY A 278 13.52 1.16 -3.27
C GLY A 278 15.02 1.49 -3.34
N ILE A 279 15.79 1.07 -2.35
CA ILE A 279 17.24 1.33 -2.29
C ILE A 279 17.99 0.51 -3.35
N SER A 280 17.63 -0.76 -3.54
CA SER A 280 18.28 -1.63 -4.52
C SER A 280 18.06 -1.19 -5.98
N LYS A 281 17.01 -0.39 -6.23
CA LYS A 281 16.72 0.17 -7.55
C LYS A 281 17.53 1.41 -7.89
N LEU A 282 18.10 2.09 -6.89
CA LEU A 282 18.89 3.30 -7.13
C LEU A 282 20.09 3.01 -8.05
N PRO A 283 20.46 3.95 -8.94
CA PRO A 283 20.04 5.36 -9.00
C PRO A 283 18.81 5.66 -9.87
N TYR A 284 18.10 4.66 -10.37
CA TYR A 284 17.03 4.84 -11.35
C TYR A 284 15.66 5.08 -10.68
N LEU A 285 14.96 6.14 -11.12
CA LEU A 285 13.51 6.30 -10.90
C LEU A 285 12.71 5.50 -11.94
N LEU A 286 13.19 5.51 -13.19
CA LEU A 286 12.62 4.80 -14.32
C LEU A 286 13.78 4.22 -15.15
N TYR A 287 13.97 2.93 -15.09
CA TYR A 287 15.02 2.26 -15.82
C TYR A 287 14.67 2.12 -17.30
N PRO A 288 15.60 2.36 -18.25
CA PRO A 288 16.91 2.99 -18.06
C PRO A 288 16.91 4.52 -18.25
N PHE A 289 15.73 5.16 -18.37
CA PHE A 289 15.56 6.51 -18.93
C PHE A 289 15.85 7.62 -17.91
N VAL A 290 15.48 7.45 -16.64
CA VAL A 290 15.47 8.55 -15.66
C VAL A 290 16.21 8.16 -14.40
N LYS A 291 17.33 8.83 -14.12
CA LYS A 291 18.05 8.74 -12.84
C LYS A 291 17.58 9.84 -11.89
N ILE A 292 17.65 9.58 -10.58
CA ILE A 292 17.24 10.54 -9.55
C ILE A 292 18.07 11.84 -9.61
N THR A 293 19.35 11.75 -10.00
CA THR A 293 20.24 12.91 -10.10
C THR A 293 19.86 13.83 -11.24
N ASP A 294 19.39 13.28 -12.34
CA ASP A 294 19.12 14.01 -13.59
C ASP A 294 17.69 14.59 -13.57
N ALA A 295 16.77 13.93 -12.86
CA ALA A 295 15.38 14.33 -12.75
C ALA A 295 15.10 15.30 -11.60
N TYR A 296 16.07 15.50 -10.71
CA TYR A 296 15.89 16.33 -9.51
C TYR A 296 15.84 17.81 -9.88
N VAL A 297 14.93 18.53 -9.24
CA VAL A 297 14.80 19.98 -9.32
C VAL A 297 16.10 20.67 -8.85
N ASN A 298 16.24 21.97 -9.13
CA ASN A 298 17.40 22.71 -8.66
C ASN A 298 17.53 22.67 -7.11
N PRO A 299 18.77 22.75 -6.55
CA PRO A 299 19.01 22.57 -5.11
C PRO A 299 18.24 23.55 -4.21
N GLU A 300 18.03 24.78 -4.63
CA GLU A 300 17.33 25.81 -3.84
C GLU A 300 15.85 25.48 -3.68
N MET A 301 15.18 25.14 -4.79
CA MET A 301 13.80 24.69 -4.78
C MET A 301 13.64 23.36 -4.03
N GLY A 302 14.57 22.44 -4.22
CA GLY A 302 14.57 21.17 -3.55
C GLY A 302 14.66 21.29 -2.02
N TRP A 303 15.51 22.17 -1.52
CA TRP A 303 15.61 22.43 -0.09
C TRP A 303 14.33 23.06 0.47
N THR A 304 13.75 24.01 -0.24
CA THR A 304 12.47 24.64 0.13
C THR A 304 11.36 23.59 0.21
N LEU A 305 11.29 22.68 -0.75
CA LEU A 305 10.33 21.57 -0.72
C LEU A 305 10.54 20.67 0.49
N VAL A 306 11.78 20.29 0.83
CA VAL A 306 12.07 19.48 2.03
C VAL A 306 11.54 20.16 3.29
N ILE A 307 11.76 21.48 3.45
CA ILE A 307 11.24 22.23 4.59
C ILE A 307 9.71 22.19 4.63
N VAL A 308 9.05 22.43 3.49
CA VAL A 308 7.58 22.41 3.39
C VAL A 308 7.03 21.01 3.73
N PHE A 309 7.69 19.95 3.27
CA PHE A 309 7.29 18.57 3.59
C PHE A 309 7.47 18.24 5.07
N ILE A 310 8.56 18.70 5.71
CA ILE A 310 8.78 18.54 7.16
C ILE A 310 7.69 19.28 7.94
N LEU A 311 7.36 20.53 7.56
CA LEU A 311 6.28 21.28 8.18
C LEU A 311 4.92 20.59 7.98
N GLY A 312 4.66 20.05 6.79
CA GLY A 312 3.47 19.24 6.51
C GLY A 312 3.38 18.00 7.41
N LEU A 313 4.49 17.28 7.62
CA LEU A 313 4.56 16.14 8.55
C LEU A 313 4.32 16.56 10.00
N LEU A 314 4.86 17.70 10.43
CA LEU A 314 4.64 18.21 11.79
C LEU A 314 3.18 18.56 12.07
N LEU A 315 2.39 18.88 11.06
CA LEU A 315 0.94 19.09 11.17
C LEU A 315 0.18 17.77 11.05
N LEU A 316 0.57 16.91 10.11
CA LEU A 316 -0.12 15.67 9.80
C LEU A 316 0.02 14.62 10.93
N LEU A 317 1.23 14.43 11.47
CA LEU A 317 1.47 13.39 12.48
C LEU A 317 0.69 13.63 13.78
N PRO A 318 0.64 14.82 14.39
CA PRO A 318 -0.20 15.05 15.56
C PRO A 318 -1.68 14.86 15.27
N SER A 319 -2.16 15.30 14.10
CA SER A 319 -3.55 15.08 13.67
C SER A 319 -3.88 13.61 13.54
N LEU A 320 -3.00 12.83 12.90
CA LEU A 320 -3.14 11.37 12.78
C LEU A 320 -3.10 10.69 14.15
N ILE A 321 -2.17 11.07 15.03
CA ILE A 321 -2.06 10.51 16.38
C ILE A 321 -3.33 10.81 17.18
N LEU A 322 -3.87 12.04 17.07
CA LEU A 322 -5.11 12.42 17.74
C LEU A 322 -6.28 11.56 17.24
N LEU A 323 -6.41 11.41 15.93
CA LEU A 323 -7.44 10.56 15.31
C LEU A 323 -7.31 9.10 15.78
N LEU A 324 -6.11 8.53 15.73
CA LEU A 324 -5.87 7.17 16.20
C LEU A 324 -6.17 7.02 17.71
N ARG A 325 -5.86 8.06 18.50
CA ARG A 325 -6.14 8.07 19.93
C ARG A 325 -7.65 8.06 20.21
N LEU A 326 -8.43 8.86 19.50
CA LEU A 326 -9.87 8.99 19.70
C LEU A 326 -10.63 7.73 19.25
N PHE A 327 -10.22 7.11 18.12
CA PHE A 327 -10.99 6.05 17.48
C PHE A 327 -10.37 4.66 17.61
N LEU A 328 -9.04 4.55 17.62
CA LEU A 328 -8.37 3.25 17.69
C LEU A 328 -7.94 2.88 19.11
N PHE A 329 -7.53 3.86 19.92
CA PHE A 329 -7.01 3.60 21.27
C PHE A 329 -8.06 3.80 22.38
N ASP A 330 -9.18 4.48 22.10
CA ASP A 330 -10.28 4.59 23.05
C ASP A 330 -10.99 3.23 23.20
N LYS A 331 -10.90 2.66 24.40
CA LYS A 331 -11.43 1.33 24.69
C LYS A 331 -12.96 1.29 24.61
N GLU A 332 -13.64 2.34 25.03
CA GLU A 332 -15.11 2.43 25.00
C GLU A 332 -15.64 2.52 23.56
N TYR A 333 -14.94 3.26 22.70
CA TYR A 333 -15.26 3.33 21.28
C TYR A 333 -15.04 1.99 20.57
N VAL A 334 -13.89 1.34 20.81
CA VAL A 334 -13.55 0.03 20.21
C VAL A 334 -14.53 -1.06 20.64
N GLU A 335 -14.98 -1.04 21.91
CA GLU A 335 -15.99 -1.98 22.44
C GLU A 335 -17.43 -1.59 22.02
N GLY A 336 -17.65 -0.45 21.37
CA GLY A 336 -18.98 0.00 20.94
C GLY A 336 -19.87 0.54 22.03
N LYS A 337 -19.30 0.95 23.15
CA LYS A 337 -20.01 1.58 24.27
C LYS A 337 -20.18 3.09 24.09
N LYS A 338 -19.46 3.68 23.14
CA LYS A 338 -19.47 5.09 22.79
C LYS A 338 -19.63 5.23 21.27
N SER A 339 -20.58 6.06 20.85
CA SER A 339 -20.83 6.41 19.44
C SER A 339 -19.99 7.60 19.01
#